data_f70c4e22a33d2744ed624003a415747a
#
_entry.id   f70c4e22a33d2744ed624003a415747a
#
_cell.length_a   1.000
_cell.length_b   1.000
_cell.length_c   1.000
_cell.angle_alpha   90.00
_cell.angle_beta   90.00
_cell.angle_gamma   90.00
#
_symmetry.space_group_name_H-M   'P 1'
#
loop_
_entity.id
_entity.type
_entity.pdbx_description
1 polymer ?
#
loop_
_entity_poly.entity_id
_entity_poly.type
_entity_poly.pdbx_seq_one_letter_code
_entity_poly.pdbx_strand_id
1 'polypeptide(L)'
;MGKPTGFLEYARQGNHCQPPLERVAYWNEFHPRLGREERQRQGARCMACGVPFCQAGMMIGGMASGCPLNNLIPEWNDLVY
;
A
#
# COMPACT_ATOMS: atom_id res chain seq x y z
N MET A 1 -4.57 15.83 -2.50
CA MET A 1 -5.62 14.83 -2.19
C MET A 1 -5.62 13.70 -3.19
N GLY A 2 -5.85 12.49 -2.75
CA GLY A 2 -5.92 11.34 -3.63
C GLY A 2 -7.10 11.43 -4.60
N LYS A 3 -7.18 10.48 -5.54
CA LYS A 3 -8.26 10.42 -6.51
C LYS A 3 -9.46 9.71 -5.89
N PRO A 4 -10.63 10.38 -5.71
CA PRO A 4 -11.77 9.79 -4.99
C PRO A 4 -12.28 8.49 -5.60
N THR A 5 -12.15 8.31 -6.92
CA THR A 5 -12.62 7.12 -7.64
C THR A 5 -11.50 6.17 -8.03
N GLY A 6 -10.28 6.42 -7.59
CA GLY A 6 -9.11 5.60 -7.99
C GLY A 6 -9.27 4.13 -7.65
N PHE A 7 -9.86 3.82 -6.51
CA PHE A 7 -10.09 2.43 -6.09
C PHE A 7 -11.08 1.67 -6.98
N LEU A 8 -11.91 2.40 -7.72
CA LEU A 8 -12.83 1.82 -8.72
C LEU A 8 -12.18 1.67 -10.09
N GLU A 9 -11.26 2.56 -10.42
CA GLU A 9 -10.62 2.59 -11.74
C GLU A 9 -9.41 1.66 -11.83
N TYR A 10 -8.67 1.51 -10.74
CA TYR A 10 -7.43 0.73 -10.72
C TYR A 10 -7.59 -0.49 -9.83
N ALA A 11 -7.26 -1.65 -10.38
CA ALA A 11 -7.25 -2.88 -9.61
C ALA A 11 -6.11 -2.87 -8.58
N ARG A 12 -6.33 -3.51 -7.45
CA ARG A 12 -5.27 -3.68 -6.45
C ARG A 12 -4.19 -4.62 -6.99
N GLN A 13 -2.94 -4.20 -6.88
CA GLN A 13 -1.79 -4.98 -7.30
C GLN A 13 -0.79 -5.06 -6.15
N GLY A 14 -0.46 -6.29 -5.74
CA GLY A 14 0.54 -6.51 -4.72
C GLY A 14 1.95 -6.57 -5.31
N ASN A 15 2.94 -6.46 -4.45
CA ASN A 15 4.32 -6.70 -4.84
C ASN A 15 4.54 -8.18 -5.14
N HIS A 16 5.33 -8.44 -6.16
CA HIS A 16 5.76 -9.80 -6.49
C HIS A 16 7.06 -10.12 -5.76
N CYS A 17 7.22 -11.40 -5.41
CA CYS A 17 8.49 -11.93 -4.96
C CYS A 17 9.11 -12.73 -6.08
N GLN A 18 10.44 -12.74 -6.17
CA GLN A 18 11.11 -13.63 -7.11
C GLN A 18 10.87 -15.08 -6.68
N PRO A 19 10.77 -16.04 -7.64
CA PRO A 19 10.58 -17.45 -7.29
C PRO A 19 11.65 -17.95 -6.33
N PRO A 20 11.30 -18.82 -5.36
CA PRO A 20 12.28 -19.31 -4.38
C PRO A 20 13.53 -19.93 -4.97
N LEU A 21 13.39 -20.66 -6.09
CA LEU A 21 14.51 -21.31 -6.72
C LEU A 21 15.51 -20.34 -7.34
N GLU A 22 15.05 -19.18 -7.80
CA GLU A 22 15.92 -18.15 -8.35
C GLU A 22 16.67 -17.39 -7.26
N ARG A 23 16.04 -17.17 -6.13
CA ARG A 23 16.63 -16.35 -5.05
C ARG A 23 17.54 -17.13 -4.10
N VAL A 24 17.62 -18.45 -4.19
CA VAL A 24 18.59 -19.23 -3.40
C VAL A 24 20.03 -18.97 -3.82
N ALA A 25 20.24 -18.40 -5.02
CA ALA A 25 21.58 -18.12 -5.55
C ALA A 25 22.20 -16.84 -4.98
N TYR A 26 21.45 -16.01 -4.26
CA TYR A 26 21.93 -14.70 -3.75
C TYR A 26 21.21 -14.30 -2.46
N TRP A 27 21.77 -13.28 -1.81
CA TRP A 27 21.24 -12.73 -0.56
C TRP A 27 20.69 -11.31 -0.73
N ASN A 28 20.42 -10.90 -1.97
CA ASN A 28 19.92 -9.58 -2.30
C ASN A 28 18.40 -9.49 -2.09
N GLU A 29 17.86 -8.29 -2.21
CA GLU A 29 16.42 -8.05 -2.17
C GLU A 29 15.69 -8.86 -3.24
N PHE A 30 14.69 -9.62 -2.85
CA PHE A 30 13.93 -10.47 -3.75
C PHE A 30 12.54 -9.90 -4.11
N HIS A 31 12.23 -8.70 -3.64
CA HIS A 31 11.01 -7.99 -4.01
C HIS A 31 11.33 -6.99 -5.12
N PRO A 32 10.99 -7.30 -6.39
CA PRO A 32 11.20 -6.33 -7.47
C PRO A 32 10.40 -5.06 -7.20
N ARG A 33 10.97 -3.92 -7.54
CA ARG A 33 10.28 -2.64 -7.38
C ARG A 33 9.24 -2.47 -8.48
N LEU A 34 8.07 -1.96 -8.11
CA LEU A 34 7.07 -1.56 -9.08
C LEU A 34 7.56 -0.35 -9.86
N GLY A 35 7.14 -0.26 -11.12
CA GLY A 35 7.41 0.91 -11.94
C GLY A 35 6.73 2.16 -11.36
N ARG A 36 7.21 3.33 -11.78
CA ARG A 36 6.68 4.60 -11.27
C ARG A 36 5.18 4.73 -11.51
N GLU A 37 4.72 4.40 -12.72
CA GLU A 37 3.30 4.48 -13.06
C GLU A 37 2.45 3.53 -12.23
N GLU A 38 2.93 2.32 -12.01
CA GLU A 38 2.22 1.34 -11.17
C GLU A 38 2.11 1.80 -9.74
N ARG A 39 3.20 2.36 -9.18
CA ARG A 39 3.17 2.93 -7.82
C ARG A 39 2.16 4.07 -7.71
N GLN A 40 2.13 4.94 -8.71
CA GLN A 40 1.18 6.05 -8.74
C GLN A 40 -0.26 5.55 -8.81
N ARG A 41 -0.53 4.53 -9.62
CA ARG A 41 -1.86 3.93 -9.68
C ARG A 41 -2.28 3.33 -8.34
N GLN A 42 -1.37 2.63 -7.67
CA GLN A 42 -1.69 2.06 -6.36
C GLN A 42 -1.90 3.15 -5.30
N GLY A 43 -1.11 4.21 -5.33
CA GLY A 43 -1.33 5.37 -4.46
C GLY A 43 -2.68 6.04 -4.71
N ALA A 44 -3.10 6.09 -5.96
CA ALA A 44 -4.39 6.69 -6.35
C ALA A 44 -5.60 5.91 -5.83
N ARG A 45 -5.42 4.67 -5.36
CA ARG A 45 -6.52 3.88 -4.78
C ARG A 45 -6.97 4.41 -3.43
N CYS A 46 -6.18 5.24 -2.78
CA CYS A 46 -6.56 5.87 -1.52
C CYS A 46 -7.45 7.07 -1.81
N MET A 47 -8.69 7.03 -1.35
CA MET A 47 -9.63 8.13 -1.57
C MET A 47 -9.58 9.22 -0.50
N ALA A 48 -8.63 9.14 0.43
CA ALA A 48 -8.52 10.06 1.56
C ALA A 48 -9.87 10.22 2.29
N CYS A 49 -10.39 9.12 2.80
CA CYS A 49 -11.78 8.99 3.24
C CYS A 49 -12.20 9.87 4.42
N GLY A 50 -11.26 10.51 5.10
CA GLY A 50 -11.54 11.34 6.28
C GLY A 50 -11.75 10.54 7.57
N VAL A 51 -11.93 9.23 7.47
CA VAL A 51 -12.03 8.33 8.64
C VAL A 51 -11.01 7.21 8.47
N PRO A 52 -9.70 7.53 8.54
CA PRO A 52 -8.65 6.62 8.13
C PRO A 52 -8.36 5.54 9.17
N PHE A 53 -9.14 4.47 9.17
CA PHE A 53 -8.87 3.30 10.02
C PHE A 53 -7.47 2.72 9.77
N CYS A 54 -6.91 2.92 8.59
CA CYS A 54 -5.58 2.45 8.25
C CYS A 54 -4.47 3.05 9.13
N GLN A 55 -4.68 4.25 9.67
CA GLN A 55 -3.71 4.92 10.55
C GLN A 55 -4.16 5.00 12.01
N ALA A 56 -5.32 4.45 12.34
CA ALA A 56 -5.91 4.64 13.66
C ALA A 56 -5.29 3.75 14.75
N GLY A 57 -4.77 2.59 14.40
CA GLY A 57 -4.20 1.66 15.37
C GLY A 57 -5.20 1.16 16.40
N MET A 58 -6.47 1.07 16.02
CA MET A 58 -7.56 0.72 16.94
C MET A 58 -7.81 -0.77 17.00
N MET A 59 -8.32 -1.22 18.14
CA MET A 59 -8.82 -2.58 18.26
C MET A 59 -10.26 -2.63 17.75
N ILE A 60 -10.53 -3.49 16.78
CA ILE A 60 -11.85 -3.71 16.23
C ILE A 60 -12.19 -5.19 16.36
N GLY A 61 -13.27 -5.50 17.09
CA GLY A 61 -13.68 -6.88 17.29
C GLY A 61 -12.62 -7.75 17.98
N GLY A 62 -11.81 -7.17 18.85
CA GLY A 62 -10.72 -7.87 19.53
C GLY A 62 -9.45 -8.03 18.72
N MET A 63 -9.41 -7.50 17.49
CA MET A 63 -8.26 -7.58 16.60
C MET A 63 -7.67 -6.19 16.37
N ALA A 64 -6.33 -6.11 16.34
CA ALA A 64 -5.65 -4.87 16.00
C ALA A 64 -5.91 -4.53 14.53
N SER A 65 -6.20 -3.28 14.24
CA SER A 65 -6.44 -2.79 12.89
C SER A 65 -5.59 -1.55 12.61
N GLY A 66 -5.22 -1.38 11.35
CA GLY A 66 -4.46 -0.23 10.91
C GLY A 66 -3.04 -0.18 11.47
N CYS A 67 -2.42 0.98 11.36
CA CYS A 67 -1.05 1.18 11.80
C CYS A 67 -0.99 1.56 13.28
N PRO A 68 -0.32 0.78 14.14
CA PRO A 68 -0.22 1.09 15.57
C PRO A 68 0.62 2.34 15.86
N LEU A 69 1.45 2.75 14.90
CA LEU A 69 2.28 3.96 15.01
C LEU A 69 1.59 5.22 14.50
N ASN A 70 0.36 5.08 14.03
CA ASN A 70 -0.45 6.17 13.47
C ASN A 70 0.25 6.88 12.30
N ASN A 71 0.88 6.10 11.41
CA ASN A 71 1.49 6.66 10.22
C ASN A 71 0.44 7.32 9.33
N LEU A 72 0.82 8.42 8.69
CA LEU A 72 -0.08 9.24 7.88
C LEU A 72 -0.29 8.60 6.50
N ILE A 73 -1.00 7.48 6.46
CA ILE A 73 -1.15 6.66 5.26
C ILE A 73 -1.86 7.39 4.11
N PRO A 74 -2.98 8.09 4.33
CA PRO A 74 -3.60 8.84 3.23
C PRO A 74 -2.69 9.92 2.65
N GLU A 75 -1.91 10.60 3.49
CA GLU A 75 -1.00 11.65 3.05
C GLU A 75 0.13 11.10 2.20
N TRP A 76 0.73 9.99 2.60
CA TRP A 76 1.80 9.43 1.77
C TRP A 76 1.27 8.86 0.45
N ASN A 77 0.06 8.30 0.45
CA ASN A 77 -0.57 7.85 -0.79
C ASN A 77 -0.80 9.00 -1.76
N ASP A 78 -1.17 10.16 -1.24
CA ASP A 78 -1.33 11.38 -2.03
C ASP A 78 0.01 11.83 -2.64
N LEU A 79 1.09 11.75 -1.86
CA LEU A 79 2.43 12.09 -2.34
C LEU A 79 2.94 11.09 -3.39
N VAL A 80 2.59 9.82 -3.28
CA VAL A 80 2.95 8.81 -4.27
C VAL A 80 2.15 8.98 -5.55
N TYR A 81 0.89 9.38 -5.42
CA TYR A 81 0.03 9.65 -6.57
C TYR A 81 0.50 10.88 -7.33
#